data_b0c83200fd880f75f6304870b693b2de
#
_entry.id   b0c83200fd880f75f6304870b693b2de
#
_cell.length_a   1.000
_cell.length_b   1.000
_cell.length_c   1.000
_cell.angle_alpha   90.00
_cell.angle_beta   90.00
_cell.angle_gamma   90.00
#
_symmetry.space_group_name_H-M   'P 1'
#
loop_
_entity.id
_entity.type
_entity.pdbx_description
1 polymer ?
#
loop_
_entity_poly.entity_id
_entity_poly.type
_entity_poly.pdbx_seq_one_letter_code
_entity_poly.pdbx_strand_id
1 'polypeptide(L)'
;HAYASTQFILHDVDYGWFLLSYHFWGSSAMVLCVFAHMSQVFLWGAYKKPRELIWLVGLLLFAIVMGFGFTGYLLPWDQRAYWATTVGVEIMDKMPVLGDFMARFLKGGATPGQMTLSRFFVIHVMVLPASLIALAGLHLFLFRCAGPAGPFRGTPTELKAKTDYFFPRQIWKDVVGMAVVFACISAMAFWEPVVLLDEATPDPGDYHPEPEWYFLFMFQH
;
A
#
# COMPACT_ATOMS: atom_id res chain seq x y z
N HIS A 1 -6.73 6.26 -23.93
CA HIS A 1 -7.58 5.69 -22.87
C HIS A 1 -6.73 4.83 -21.94
N ALA A 2 -7.02 4.83 -20.62
CA ALA A 2 -6.21 4.15 -19.62
C ALA A 2 -6.11 2.64 -19.88
N TYR A 3 -7.22 1.98 -20.19
CA TYR A 3 -7.25 0.57 -20.53
C TYR A 3 -6.31 0.23 -21.70
N ALA A 4 -6.42 0.95 -22.82
CA ALA A 4 -5.55 0.74 -23.96
C ALA A 4 -4.07 1.01 -23.66
N SER A 5 -3.78 1.99 -22.79
CA SER A 5 -2.39 2.25 -22.35
C SER A 5 -1.86 1.10 -21.50
N THR A 6 -2.68 0.51 -20.63
CA THR A 6 -2.28 -0.66 -19.83
C THR A 6 -2.07 -1.88 -20.71
N GLN A 7 -2.96 -2.13 -21.68
CA GLN A 7 -2.77 -3.19 -22.69
C GLN A 7 -1.47 -3.03 -23.47
N PHE A 8 -1.20 -1.81 -23.95
CA PHE A 8 0.05 -1.50 -24.65
C PHE A 8 1.29 -1.81 -23.79
N ILE A 9 1.25 -1.42 -22.50
CA ILE A 9 2.37 -1.73 -21.60
C ILE A 9 2.51 -3.26 -21.41
N LEU A 10 1.41 -3.98 -21.27
CA LEU A 10 1.44 -5.42 -21.03
C LEU A 10 1.97 -6.22 -22.24
N HIS A 11 1.63 -5.80 -23.46
CA HIS A 11 1.84 -6.62 -24.65
C HIS A 11 2.89 -6.08 -25.62
N ASP A 12 3.07 -4.77 -25.71
CA ASP A 12 3.91 -4.13 -26.73
C ASP A 12 5.20 -3.53 -26.16
N VAL A 13 5.30 -3.33 -24.84
CA VAL A 13 6.51 -2.81 -24.20
C VAL A 13 7.39 -3.96 -23.70
N ASP A 14 8.68 -3.93 -24.06
CA ASP A 14 9.65 -4.91 -23.58
C ASP A 14 9.66 -4.99 -22.04
N TYR A 15 9.43 -6.18 -21.51
CA TYR A 15 9.28 -6.44 -20.06
C TYR A 15 8.14 -5.68 -19.36
N GLY A 16 7.24 -5.03 -20.09
CA GLY A 16 6.12 -4.28 -19.52
C GLY A 16 5.22 -5.15 -18.66
N TRP A 17 4.91 -6.38 -19.11
CA TRP A 17 4.19 -7.39 -18.35
C TRP A 17 4.85 -7.69 -16.99
N PHE A 18 6.18 -7.80 -16.97
CA PHE A 18 6.93 -8.07 -15.74
C PHE A 18 6.89 -6.88 -14.79
N LEU A 19 7.07 -5.66 -15.29
CA LEU A 19 7.04 -4.44 -14.48
C LEU A 19 5.66 -4.21 -13.85
N LEU A 20 4.58 -4.42 -14.60
CA LEU A 20 3.21 -4.31 -14.07
C LEU A 20 2.92 -5.41 -13.05
N SER A 21 3.31 -6.65 -13.33
CA SER A 21 3.17 -7.77 -12.38
C SER A 21 4.00 -7.54 -11.11
N TYR A 22 5.22 -7.03 -11.28
CA TYR A 22 6.09 -6.70 -10.15
C TYR A 22 5.49 -5.58 -9.29
N HIS A 23 4.87 -4.57 -9.91
CA HIS A 23 4.17 -3.51 -9.19
C HIS A 23 2.94 -4.05 -8.44
N PHE A 24 2.15 -4.90 -9.08
CA PHE A 24 0.98 -5.55 -8.47
C PHE A 24 1.36 -6.40 -7.25
N TRP A 25 2.29 -7.34 -7.40
CA TRP A 25 2.75 -8.18 -6.30
C TRP A 25 3.53 -7.39 -5.24
N GLY A 26 4.25 -6.36 -5.67
CA GLY A 26 4.95 -5.42 -4.80
C GLY A 26 4.00 -4.64 -3.89
N SER A 27 2.81 -4.26 -4.38
CA SER A 27 1.79 -3.61 -3.56
C SER A 27 1.27 -4.53 -2.45
N SER A 28 0.98 -5.78 -2.76
CA SER A 28 0.58 -6.80 -1.77
C SER A 28 1.70 -7.07 -0.76
N ALA A 29 2.93 -7.21 -1.21
CA ALA A 29 4.10 -7.38 -0.34
C ALA A 29 4.29 -6.17 0.59
N MET A 30 4.09 -4.94 0.10
CA MET A 30 4.16 -3.72 0.90
C MET A 30 3.14 -3.75 2.05
N VAL A 31 1.88 -4.07 1.77
CA VAL A 31 0.83 -4.16 2.80
C VAL A 31 1.20 -5.22 3.84
N LEU A 32 1.63 -6.41 3.42
CA LEU A 32 2.06 -7.48 4.32
C LEU A 32 3.24 -7.07 5.20
N CYS A 33 4.27 -6.46 4.62
CA CYS A 33 5.46 -6.02 5.36
C CYS A 33 5.13 -4.92 6.36
N VAL A 34 4.31 -3.93 5.97
CA VAL A 34 3.89 -2.85 6.88
C VAL A 34 3.03 -3.42 8.01
N PHE A 35 2.11 -4.33 7.71
CA PHE A 35 1.30 -4.99 8.73
C PHE A 35 2.16 -5.83 9.70
N ALA A 36 3.12 -6.58 9.20
CA ALA A 36 4.06 -7.34 10.02
C ALA A 36 4.92 -6.41 10.90
N HIS A 37 5.40 -5.27 10.33
CA HIS A 37 6.13 -4.26 11.08
C HIS A 37 5.28 -3.64 12.20
N MET A 38 4.05 -3.23 11.90
CA MET A 38 3.14 -2.69 12.91
C MET A 38 2.82 -3.70 14.01
N SER A 39 2.56 -4.95 13.62
CA SER A 39 2.33 -6.05 14.56
C SER A 39 3.54 -6.27 15.48
N GLN A 40 4.75 -6.26 14.95
CA GLN A 40 5.97 -6.33 15.72
C GLN A 40 6.07 -5.17 16.72
N VAL A 41 5.89 -3.93 16.28
CA VAL A 41 5.93 -2.74 17.13
C VAL A 41 4.90 -2.83 18.26
N PHE A 42 3.69 -3.30 17.93
CA PHE A 42 2.61 -3.47 18.91
C PHE A 42 2.92 -4.56 19.96
N LEU A 43 3.28 -5.76 19.50
CA LEU A 43 3.57 -6.91 20.39
C LEU A 43 4.75 -6.64 21.32
N TRP A 44 5.76 -5.93 20.83
CA TRP A 44 6.93 -5.52 21.64
C TRP A 44 6.66 -4.31 22.56
N GLY A 45 5.49 -3.66 22.41
CA GLY A 45 5.19 -2.45 23.17
C GLY A 45 6.07 -1.25 22.80
N ALA A 46 6.68 -1.29 21.61
CA ALA A 46 7.61 -0.26 21.14
C ALA A 46 6.93 1.09 20.80
N TYR A 47 5.61 1.12 20.76
CA TYR A 47 4.80 2.33 20.60
C TYR A 47 4.67 3.19 21.87
N LYS A 48 5.07 2.65 23.04
CA LYS A 48 4.96 3.35 24.33
C LYS A 48 6.04 4.42 24.48
N LYS A 49 5.89 5.31 25.48
CA LYS A 49 6.83 6.40 25.77
C LYS A 49 8.30 5.97 25.66
N PRO A 50 9.12 6.77 24.98
CA PRO A 50 8.86 8.10 24.37
C PRO A 50 8.54 8.03 22.86
N ARG A 51 7.91 6.95 22.34
CA ARG A 51 7.77 6.65 20.90
C ARG A 51 6.34 6.79 20.37
N GLU A 52 5.44 7.42 21.14
CA GLU A 52 4.03 7.58 20.72
C GLU A 52 3.90 8.35 19.39
N LEU A 53 4.72 9.40 19.21
CA LEU A 53 4.69 10.18 17.98
C LEU A 53 5.17 9.36 16.77
N ILE A 54 6.15 8.49 16.96
CA ILE A 54 6.61 7.55 15.90
C ILE A 54 5.45 6.63 15.49
N TRP A 55 4.71 6.12 16.48
CA TRP A 55 3.54 5.26 16.23
C TRP A 55 2.45 6.01 15.46
N LEU A 56 2.13 7.24 15.84
CA LEU A 56 1.11 8.06 15.15
C LEU A 56 1.51 8.34 13.70
N VAL A 57 2.77 8.71 13.44
CA VAL A 57 3.27 8.89 12.07
C VAL A 57 3.24 7.56 11.30
N GLY A 58 3.55 6.44 11.97
CA GLY A 58 3.43 5.09 11.39
C GLY A 58 2.00 4.74 10.98
N LEU A 59 0.98 5.12 11.78
CA LEU A 59 -0.43 4.94 11.41
C LEU A 59 -0.81 5.78 10.19
N LEU A 60 -0.31 7.01 10.09
CA LEU A 60 -0.52 7.85 8.90
C LEU A 60 0.14 7.24 7.65
N LEU A 61 1.35 6.69 7.79
CA LEU A 61 2.03 5.96 6.71
C LEU A 61 1.23 4.74 6.26
N PHE A 62 0.66 3.98 7.21
CA PHE A 62 -0.21 2.85 6.88
C PHE A 62 -1.47 3.31 6.13
N ALA A 63 -2.11 4.39 6.56
CA ALA A 63 -3.25 4.97 5.85
C ALA A 63 -2.90 5.39 4.41
N ILE A 64 -1.68 5.94 4.19
CA ILE A 64 -1.18 6.26 2.86
C ILE A 64 -0.97 4.99 2.02
N VAL A 65 -0.42 3.92 2.58
CA VAL A 65 -0.25 2.64 1.88
C VAL A 65 -1.60 2.06 1.46
N MET A 66 -2.62 2.12 2.32
CA MET A 66 -3.99 1.73 1.96
C MET A 66 -4.58 2.64 0.87
N GLY A 67 -4.30 3.94 0.94
CA GLY A 67 -4.66 4.91 -0.10
C GLY A 67 -4.02 4.59 -1.46
N PHE A 68 -2.75 4.16 -1.47
CA PHE A 68 -2.10 3.67 -2.69
C PHE A 68 -2.82 2.45 -3.27
N GLY A 69 -3.14 1.45 -2.45
CA GLY A 69 -3.89 0.28 -2.89
C GLY A 69 -5.22 0.66 -3.52
N PHE A 70 -6.00 1.53 -2.87
CA PHE A 70 -7.30 1.96 -3.36
C PHE A 70 -7.21 2.79 -4.64
N THR A 71 -6.33 3.79 -4.69
CA THR A 71 -6.24 4.69 -5.86
C THR A 71 -5.57 4.04 -7.06
N GLY A 72 -4.59 3.14 -6.85
CA GLY A 72 -3.91 2.43 -7.92
C GLY A 72 -4.77 1.38 -8.59
N TYR A 73 -5.72 0.82 -7.85
CA TYR A 73 -6.58 -0.25 -8.34
C TYR A 73 -7.46 0.17 -9.52
N LEU A 74 -7.93 1.42 -9.57
CA LEU A 74 -8.76 1.96 -10.65
C LEU A 74 -7.97 2.21 -11.95
N LEU A 75 -6.67 2.42 -11.88
CA LEU A 75 -5.89 2.96 -13.01
C LEU A 75 -5.88 2.09 -14.27
N PRO A 76 -5.92 0.74 -14.21
CA PRO A 76 -6.04 -0.10 -15.40
C PRO A 76 -7.36 0.08 -16.15
N TRP A 77 -8.41 0.54 -15.49
CA TRP A 77 -9.74 0.76 -16.05
C TRP A 77 -10.37 -0.49 -16.65
N ASP A 78 -10.16 -1.65 -16.04
CA ASP A 78 -10.86 -2.90 -16.36
C ASP A 78 -12.11 -3.07 -15.50
N GLN A 79 -12.90 -4.13 -15.75
CA GLN A 79 -14.12 -4.43 -15.00
C GLN A 79 -13.89 -4.55 -13.50
N ARG A 80 -12.79 -5.22 -13.10
CA ARG A 80 -12.40 -5.37 -11.70
C ARG A 80 -12.14 -4.02 -11.02
N ALA A 81 -11.34 -3.19 -11.68
CA ALA A 81 -10.96 -1.86 -11.20
C ALA A 81 -12.16 -0.93 -11.01
N TYR A 82 -13.03 -0.89 -12.00
CA TYR A 82 -14.22 -0.04 -12.02
C TYR A 82 -15.20 -0.40 -10.89
N TRP A 83 -15.57 -1.68 -10.81
CA TRP A 83 -16.59 -2.13 -9.86
C TRP A 83 -16.08 -2.12 -8.42
N ALA A 84 -14.85 -2.53 -8.16
CA ALA A 84 -14.26 -2.43 -6.83
C ALA A 84 -14.18 -0.96 -6.35
N THR A 85 -13.86 -0.04 -7.26
CA THR A 85 -13.86 1.41 -6.93
C THR A 85 -15.26 1.92 -6.67
N THR A 86 -16.25 1.51 -7.46
CA THR A 86 -17.67 1.89 -7.27
C THR A 86 -18.12 1.51 -5.86
N VAL A 87 -17.96 0.24 -5.49
CA VAL A 87 -18.34 -0.25 -4.15
C VAL A 87 -17.49 0.43 -3.05
N GLY A 88 -16.17 0.58 -3.24
CA GLY A 88 -15.32 1.24 -2.25
C GLY A 88 -15.71 2.69 -1.98
N VAL A 89 -16.10 3.43 -3.00
CA VAL A 89 -16.59 4.81 -2.84
C VAL A 89 -17.97 4.85 -2.20
N GLU A 90 -18.86 3.89 -2.48
CA GLU A 90 -20.15 3.76 -1.81
C GLU A 90 -20.02 3.45 -0.31
N ILE A 91 -19.09 2.59 0.06
CA ILE A 91 -18.74 2.34 1.48
C ILE A 91 -18.22 3.61 2.14
N MET A 92 -17.34 4.34 1.44
CA MET A 92 -16.81 5.61 1.94
C MET A 92 -17.91 6.66 2.14
N ASP A 93 -18.90 6.74 1.25
CA ASP A 93 -20.03 7.65 1.35
C ASP A 93 -20.83 7.48 2.66
N LYS A 94 -20.89 6.25 3.18
CA LYS A 94 -21.57 5.91 4.44
C LYS A 94 -20.79 6.33 5.70
N MET A 95 -19.56 6.78 5.57
CA MET A 95 -18.78 7.24 6.72
C MET A 95 -19.38 8.53 7.30
N PRO A 96 -19.54 8.63 8.64
CA PRO A 96 -20.11 9.81 9.26
C PRO A 96 -19.22 11.04 9.03
N VAL A 97 -19.84 12.20 8.85
CA VAL A 97 -19.26 13.55 8.73
C VAL A 97 -18.51 13.83 7.41
N LEU A 98 -17.60 12.98 7.00
CA LEU A 98 -16.72 13.24 5.84
C LEU A 98 -17.05 12.38 4.62
N GLY A 99 -17.87 11.34 4.76
CA GLY A 99 -18.10 10.34 3.71
C GLY A 99 -18.65 10.93 2.42
N ASP A 100 -19.74 11.64 2.49
CA ASP A 100 -20.38 12.30 1.34
C ASP A 100 -19.43 13.28 0.63
N PHE A 101 -18.69 14.11 1.38
CA PHE A 101 -17.70 15.00 0.80
C PHE A 101 -16.59 14.22 0.06
N MET A 102 -16.02 13.19 0.69
CA MET A 102 -14.95 12.40 0.13
C MET A 102 -15.43 11.62 -1.11
N ALA A 103 -16.60 11.01 -1.04
CA ALA A 103 -17.18 10.26 -2.15
C ALA A 103 -17.43 11.17 -3.38
N ARG A 104 -18.02 12.34 -3.19
CA ARG A 104 -18.22 13.32 -4.27
C ARG A 104 -16.89 13.86 -4.81
N PHE A 105 -15.95 14.16 -3.92
CA PHE A 105 -14.62 14.62 -4.32
C PHE A 105 -13.91 13.57 -5.17
N LEU A 106 -13.95 12.30 -4.79
CA LEU A 106 -13.28 11.23 -5.52
C LEU A 106 -14.00 10.88 -6.84
N LYS A 107 -15.33 10.71 -6.82
CA LYS A 107 -16.09 10.40 -8.05
C LYS A 107 -16.03 11.52 -9.08
N GLY A 108 -16.21 12.76 -8.64
CA GLY A 108 -16.33 13.89 -9.55
C GLY A 108 -17.56 13.88 -10.46
N GLY A 109 -18.50 12.96 -10.23
CA GLY A 109 -19.75 12.77 -10.98
C GLY A 109 -20.70 11.81 -10.25
N ALA A 110 -21.79 11.42 -10.91
CA ALA A 110 -22.76 10.46 -10.34
C ALA A 110 -22.16 9.06 -10.20
N THR A 111 -21.37 8.66 -11.19
CA THR A 111 -20.66 7.36 -11.24
C THR A 111 -19.18 7.58 -11.49
N PRO A 112 -18.31 6.59 -11.18
CA PRO A 112 -16.91 6.66 -11.59
C PRO A 112 -16.76 6.89 -13.08
N GLY A 113 -15.90 7.81 -13.47
CA GLY A 113 -15.69 8.21 -14.86
C GLY A 113 -14.31 8.84 -15.08
N GLN A 114 -14.17 9.58 -16.19
CA GLN A 114 -12.90 10.22 -16.55
C GLN A 114 -12.36 11.15 -15.44
N MET A 115 -13.25 11.85 -14.75
CA MET A 115 -12.83 12.74 -13.63
C MET A 115 -12.30 11.93 -12.45
N THR A 116 -12.93 10.81 -12.13
CA THR A 116 -12.46 9.87 -11.08
C THR A 116 -11.07 9.35 -11.43
N LEU A 117 -10.90 8.87 -12.66
CA LEU A 117 -9.63 8.33 -13.15
C LEU A 117 -8.52 9.38 -13.09
N SER A 118 -8.77 10.59 -13.55
CA SER A 118 -7.79 11.69 -13.51
C SER A 118 -7.39 12.04 -12.08
N ARG A 119 -8.34 12.11 -11.16
CA ARG A 119 -8.07 12.38 -9.74
C ARG A 119 -7.27 11.26 -9.11
N PHE A 120 -7.66 10.01 -9.32
CA PHE A 120 -6.93 8.86 -8.79
C PHE A 120 -5.51 8.79 -9.35
N PHE A 121 -5.33 9.08 -10.62
CA PHE A 121 -3.99 9.14 -11.22
C PHE A 121 -3.10 10.19 -10.52
N VAL A 122 -3.58 11.42 -10.36
CA VAL A 122 -2.81 12.47 -9.70
C VAL A 122 -2.53 12.13 -8.23
N ILE A 123 -3.52 11.59 -7.53
CA ILE A 123 -3.35 11.19 -6.13
C ILE A 123 -2.31 10.07 -6.03
N HIS A 124 -2.42 9.02 -6.87
CA HIS A 124 -1.54 7.85 -6.82
C HIS A 124 -0.11 8.15 -7.23
N VAL A 125 0.09 8.98 -8.28
CA VAL A 125 1.41 9.20 -8.89
C VAL A 125 2.14 10.41 -8.29
N MET A 126 1.42 11.37 -7.73
CA MET A 126 2.02 12.61 -7.22
C MET A 126 1.79 12.82 -5.72
N VAL A 127 0.53 12.84 -5.28
CA VAL A 127 0.19 13.26 -3.91
C VAL A 127 0.65 12.21 -2.90
N LEU A 128 0.29 10.95 -3.10
CA LEU A 128 0.64 9.86 -2.18
C LEU A 128 2.15 9.59 -2.14
N PRO A 129 2.90 9.55 -3.28
CA PRO A 129 4.35 9.38 -3.22
C PRO A 129 5.05 10.53 -2.49
N ALA A 130 4.67 11.76 -2.76
CA ALA A 130 5.25 12.92 -2.06
C ALA A 130 4.96 12.86 -0.54
N SER A 131 3.72 12.52 -0.17
CA SER A 131 3.32 12.36 1.24
C SER A 131 4.05 11.18 1.91
N LEU A 132 4.20 10.06 1.20
CA LEU A 132 4.92 8.88 1.69
C LEU A 132 6.39 9.24 2.00
N ILE A 133 7.07 9.90 1.05
CA ILE A 133 8.48 10.29 1.24
C ILE A 133 8.62 11.26 2.41
N ALA A 134 7.78 12.27 2.50
CA ALA A 134 7.83 13.26 3.58
C ALA A 134 7.58 12.62 4.96
N LEU A 135 6.53 11.79 5.08
CA LEU A 135 6.21 11.12 6.34
C LEU A 135 7.19 10.00 6.69
N ALA A 136 7.72 9.27 5.72
CA ALA A 136 8.78 8.29 5.96
C ALA A 136 10.04 8.97 6.47
N GLY A 137 10.43 10.10 5.88
CA GLY A 137 11.53 10.93 6.37
C GLY A 137 11.31 11.39 7.81
N LEU A 138 10.11 11.88 8.14
CA LEU A 138 9.73 12.26 9.50
C LEU A 138 9.75 11.06 10.46
N HIS A 139 9.22 9.90 10.02
CA HIS A 139 9.20 8.66 10.82
C HIS A 139 10.62 8.21 11.19
N LEU A 140 11.53 8.20 10.21
CA LEU A 140 12.93 7.86 10.43
C LEU A 140 13.66 8.89 11.29
N PHE A 141 13.39 10.17 11.11
CA PHE A 141 13.93 11.23 11.94
C PHE A 141 13.52 11.06 13.41
N LEU A 142 12.24 10.86 13.68
CA LEU A 142 11.71 10.63 15.03
C LEU A 142 12.29 9.35 15.66
N PHE A 143 12.39 8.27 14.86
CA PHE A 143 13.07 7.04 15.29
C PHE A 143 14.52 7.31 15.68
N ARG A 144 15.24 8.10 14.89
CA ARG A 144 16.63 8.45 15.20
C ARG A 144 16.76 9.26 16.49
N CYS A 145 15.82 10.15 16.77
CA CYS A 145 15.77 10.93 18.02
C CYS A 145 15.47 10.06 19.24
N ALA A 146 14.53 9.13 19.14
CA ALA A 146 14.11 8.27 20.26
C ALA A 146 15.07 7.06 20.46
N GLY A 147 15.81 6.67 19.44
CA GLY A 147 16.67 5.49 19.42
C GLY A 147 15.89 4.17 19.27
N PRO A 148 16.61 3.04 19.07
CA PRO A 148 16.00 1.72 18.91
C PRO A 148 15.25 1.29 20.18
N ALA A 149 14.16 0.54 19.98
CA ALA A 149 13.33 0.00 21.04
C ALA A 149 13.68 -1.47 21.29
N GLY A 150 14.16 -1.78 22.45
CA GLY A 150 14.36 -3.16 22.90
C GLY A 150 15.82 -3.57 23.06
N PRO A 151 16.09 -4.75 23.62
CA PRO A 151 15.14 -5.67 24.24
C PRO A 151 14.52 -5.11 25.53
N PHE A 152 13.23 -5.43 25.81
CA PHE A 152 12.49 -4.86 26.94
C PHE A 152 12.65 -5.64 28.25
N ARG A 153 13.35 -6.77 28.25
CA ARG A 153 13.60 -7.61 29.42
C ARG A 153 15.10 -7.75 29.65
N GLY A 154 15.52 -7.42 30.85
CA GLY A 154 16.90 -7.48 31.31
C GLY A 154 17.28 -6.26 32.14
N THR A 155 18.39 -6.36 32.88
CA THR A 155 18.98 -5.22 33.58
C THR A 155 19.63 -4.25 32.57
N PRO A 156 19.83 -2.96 32.91
CA PRO A 156 20.49 -2.00 32.04
C PRO A 156 21.88 -2.48 31.53
N THR A 157 22.59 -3.24 32.35
CA THR A 157 23.89 -3.81 32.01
C THR A 157 23.76 -4.93 30.97
N GLU A 158 22.78 -5.84 31.12
CA GLU A 158 22.50 -6.91 30.17
C GLU A 158 22.00 -6.34 28.82
N LEU A 159 21.17 -5.30 28.86
CA LEU A 159 20.67 -4.64 27.67
C LEU A 159 21.80 -3.97 26.89
N LYS A 160 22.75 -3.32 27.61
CA LYS A 160 23.92 -2.69 27.01
C LYS A 160 24.89 -3.71 26.41
N ALA A 161 25.01 -4.88 27.00
CA ALA A 161 25.83 -5.98 26.50
C ALA A 161 25.27 -6.66 25.25
N LYS A 162 23.96 -6.52 24.98
CA LYS A 162 23.25 -7.08 23.79
C LYS A 162 23.23 -6.14 22.59
N THR A 163 23.98 -5.04 22.60
CA THR A 163 24.09 -4.15 21.44
C THR A 163 24.94 -4.78 20.35
N ASP A 164 24.50 -4.69 19.11
CA ASP A 164 25.25 -5.13 17.94
C ASP A 164 25.67 -3.91 17.09
N TYR A 165 26.72 -4.10 16.27
CA TYR A 165 27.16 -3.04 15.37
C TYR A 165 26.19 -2.90 14.19
N PHE A 166 25.82 -1.65 13.89
CA PHE A 166 25.00 -1.35 12.72
C PHE A 166 25.74 -1.74 11.44
N PHE A 167 27.00 -1.32 11.29
CA PHE A 167 27.84 -1.72 10.17
C PHE A 167 28.96 -2.66 10.68
N PRO A 168 29.24 -3.79 10.00
CA PRO A 168 28.55 -4.32 8.81
C PRO A 168 27.36 -5.25 9.12
N ARG A 169 27.18 -5.69 10.36
CA ARG A 169 26.28 -6.81 10.70
C ARG A 169 24.82 -6.54 10.40
N GLN A 170 24.27 -5.41 10.87
CA GLN A 170 22.86 -5.10 10.65
C GLN A 170 22.60 -4.84 9.17
N ILE A 171 23.48 -4.10 8.50
CA ILE A 171 23.35 -3.82 7.06
C ILE A 171 23.28 -5.11 6.24
N TRP A 172 24.13 -6.11 6.52
CA TRP A 172 24.07 -7.38 5.79
C TRP A 172 22.78 -8.15 6.04
N LYS A 173 22.24 -8.14 7.25
CA LYS A 173 20.92 -8.73 7.55
C LYS A 173 19.82 -8.04 6.75
N ASP A 174 19.85 -6.71 6.69
CA ASP A 174 18.87 -5.92 5.95
C ASP A 174 18.97 -6.16 4.43
N VAL A 175 20.19 -6.23 3.88
CA VAL A 175 20.43 -6.57 2.46
C VAL A 175 19.91 -7.96 2.13
N VAL A 176 20.16 -8.96 2.98
CA VAL A 176 19.62 -10.32 2.77
C VAL A 176 18.10 -10.31 2.85
N GLY A 177 17.51 -9.61 3.82
CA GLY A 177 16.05 -9.46 3.91
C GLY A 177 15.45 -8.82 2.67
N MET A 178 16.03 -7.72 2.20
CA MET A 178 15.61 -7.06 0.95
C MET A 178 15.75 -7.98 -0.26
N ALA A 179 16.84 -8.73 -0.38
CA ALA A 179 17.06 -9.66 -1.48
C ALA A 179 16.03 -10.80 -1.48
N VAL A 180 15.66 -11.32 -0.31
CA VAL A 180 14.60 -12.34 -0.18
C VAL A 180 13.25 -11.78 -0.63
N VAL A 181 12.86 -10.60 -0.15
CA VAL A 181 11.59 -9.98 -0.56
C VAL A 181 11.58 -9.70 -2.05
N PHE A 182 12.68 -9.16 -2.60
CA PHE A 182 12.83 -8.93 -4.03
C PHE A 182 12.69 -10.21 -4.85
N ALA A 183 13.34 -11.30 -4.41
CA ALA A 183 13.24 -12.59 -5.08
C ALA A 183 11.82 -13.18 -5.02
N CYS A 184 11.13 -13.06 -3.87
CA CYS A 184 9.74 -13.50 -3.74
C CYS A 184 8.80 -12.74 -4.67
N ILE A 185 8.88 -11.42 -4.71
CA ILE A 185 8.06 -10.59 -5.60
C ILE A 185 8.35 -10.92 -7.06
N SER A 186 9.63 -11.08 -7.43
CA SER A 186 10.03 -11.46 -8.79
C SER A 186 9.49 -12.84 -9.17
N ALA A 187 9.59 -13.82 -8.27
CA ALA A 187 9.04 -15.14 -8.49
C ALA A 187 7.52 -15.11 -8.71
N MET A 188 6.79 -14.36 -7.90
CA MET A 188 5.33 -14.19 -8.07
C MET A 188 5.00 -13.52 -9.39
N ALA A 189 5.74 -12.48 -9.78
CA ALA A 189 5.54 -11.78 -11.06
C ALA A 189 5.77 -12.67 -12.28
N PHE A 190 6.69 -13.65 -12.19
CA PHE A 190 6.92 -14.64 -13.24
C PHE A 190 5.90 -15.79 -13.23
N TRP A 191 5.47 -16.23 -12.06
CA TRP A 191 4.60 -17.39 -11.90
C TRP A 191 3.13 -17.07 -12.16
N GLU A 192 2.70 -15.91 -11.66
CA GLU A 192 1.35 -15.39 -11.78
C GLU A 192 1.39 -13.95 -12.32
N PRO A 193 1.67 -13.76 -13.62
CA PRO A 193 1.65 -12.45 -14.20
C PRO A 193 0.26 -11.83 -14.14
N VAL A 194 0.20 -10.52 -13.96
CA VAL A 194 -1.07 -9.79 -13.92
C VAL A 194 -1.80 -9.92 -15.25
N VAL A 195 -3.10 -10.21 -15.16
CA VAL A 195 -4.00 -10.29 -16.31
C VAL A 195 -5.02 -9.16 -16.21
N LEU A 196 -5.18 -8.43 -17.30
CA LEU A 196 -6.19 -7.41 -17.45
C LEU A 196 -7.51 -8.08 -17.84
N LEU A 197 -8.59 -7.74 -17.13
CA LEU A 197 -9.96 -8.14 -17.52
C LEU A 197 -10.46 -7.28 -18.70
N ASP A 198 -11.71 -7.51 -19.11
CA ASP A 198 -12.35 -6.68 -20.14
C ASP A 198 -12.43 -5.20 -19.71
N GLU A 199 -12.46 -4.30 -20.69
CA GLU A 199 -12.59 -2.87 -20.46
C GLU A 199 -13.84 -2.56 -19.63
N ALA A 200 -13.70 -1.63 -18.67
CA ALA A 200 -14.76 -1.25 -17.77
C ALA A 200 -16.02 -0.76 -18.50
N THR A 201 -17.15 -1.36 -18.17
CA THR A 201 -18.48 -0.94 -18.63
C THR A 201 -19.40 -0.70 -17.43
N PRO A 202 -20.41 0.19 -17.56
CA PRO A 202 -21.41 0.40 -16.52
C PRO A 202 -22.32 -0.81 -16.27
N ASP A 203 -22.32 -1.78 -17.17
CA ASP A 203 -23.05 -3.03 -17.03
C ASP A 203 -22.08 -4.12 -16.54
N PRO A 204 -22.27 -4.66 -15.33
CA PRO A 204 -21.40 -5.71 -14.80
C PRO A 204 -21.56 -7.06 -15.52
N GLY A 205 -22.68 -7.29 -16.23
CA GLY A 205 -23.02 -8.61 -16.75
C GLY A 205 -22.99 -9.66 -15.64
N ASP A 206 -22.25 -10.75 -15.86
CA ASP A 206 -22.06 -11.83 -14.87
C ASP A 206 -20.85 -11.59 -13.94
N TYR A 207 -20.22 -10.41 -14.00
CA TYR A 207 -19.06 -10.10 -13.16
C TYR A 207 -19.48 -9.81 -11.70
N HIS A 208 -18.91 -10.57 -10.76
CA HIS A 208 -19.07 -10.33 -9.33
C HIS A 208 -17.86 -9.54 -8.80
N PRO A 209 -18.07 -8.29 -8.33
CA PRO A 209 -16.98 -7.47 -7.82
C PRO A 209 -16.37 -8.05 -6.54
N GLU A 210 -15.08 -8.31 -6.56
CA GLU A 210 -14.30 -8.69 -5.39
C GLU A 210 -13.14 -7.71 -5.24
N PRO A 211 -12.95 -7.10 -4.06
CA PRO A 211 -11.79 -6.24 -3.81
C PRO A 211 -10.53 -7.08 -3.56
N GLU A 212 -9.38 -6.39 -3.55
CA GLU A 212 -8.14 -7.01 -3.11
C GLU A 212 -8.26 -7.54 -1.67
N TRP A 213 -7.52 -8.60 -1.37
CA TRP A 213 -7.59 -9.34 -0.11
C TRP A 213 -7.49 -8.45 1.13
N TYR A 214 -6.71 -7.37 1.08
CA TYR A 214 -6.53 -6.42 2.20
C TYR A 214 -7.69 -5.45 2.38
N PHE A 215 -8.68 -5.45 1.48
CA PHE A 215 -9.95 -4.73 1.60
C PHE A 215 -11.16 -5.63 1.86
N LEU A 216 -11.00 -6.96 1.83
CA LEU A 216 -12.12 -7.90 2.01
C LEU A 216 -12.90 -7.65 3.30
N PHE A 217 -12.25 -7.21 4.37
CA PHE A 217 -12.91 -6.90 5.65
C PHE A 217 -13.96 -5.79 5.54
N MET A 218 -13.85 -4.92 4.53
CA MET A 218 -14.81 -3.82 4.30
C MET A 218 -16.06 -4.27 3.54
N PHE A 219 -16.02 -5.44 2.89
CA PHE A 219 -17.09 -5.97 2.05
C PHE A 219 -17.98 -7.00 2.76
N GLN A 220 -17.74 -7.29 4.02
CA GLN A 220 -18.52 -8.27 4.82
C GLN A 220 -19.72 -7.66 5.54
N HIS A 221 -20.22 -6.51 5.09
CA HIS A 221 -21.36 -5.80 5.72
C HIS A 221 -22.55 -5.66 4.80
#